data_29b3e2238bbb57784e93e0e08ba81138
#
_entry.id   29b3e2238bbb57784e93e0e08ba81138
#
_cell.length_a   1.000
_cell.length_b   1.000
_cell.length_c   1.000
_cell.angle_alpha   90.00
_cell.angle_beta   90.00
_cell.angle_gamma   90.00
#
_symmetry.space_group_name_H-M   'P 1'
#
loop_
_entity.id
_entity.type
_entity.pdbx_description
1 polymer ?
#
loop_
_entity_poly.entity_id
_entity_poly.type
_entity_poly.pdbx_seq_one_letter_code
_entity_poly.pdbx_strand_id
1 'polypeptide(L)'
;IIGETVVGMILAMTRGILPAATTFADLAWPRQELNGILRPLRGSHVVILGLGNIGDWIGKLLKPFGVRISGMRRSLSKPAPDWFDEHDCIFTECDLDKVLPTADHLVLALPGTPDTTNIMDARRISLLQKHSTICNVGRGNSIEEKPLYAALEARRIAGACLDVFQTEPLPANSILKRCTNLWRLPHASAIAATYLDLYVEDFARQWHDWASFEQEL
;
A
#
# COMPACT_ATOMS: atom_id res chain seq x y z
N ILE A 1 3.81 -0.78 -12.92
CA ILE A 1 4.79 -1.58 -12.14
C ILE A 1 4.47 -1.49 -10.64
N ILE A 2 4.56 -0.30 -9.98
CA ILE A 2 4.31 -0.16 -8.52
C ILE A 2 2.92 -0.70 -8.13
N GLY A 3 1.88 -0.39 -8.93
CA GLY A 3 0.52 -0.88 -8.67
C GLY A 3 0.43 -2.41 -8.66
N GLU A 4 1.10 -3.08 -9.57
CA GLU A 4 1.17 -4.55 -9.63
C GLU A 4 1.86 -5.12 -8.39
N THR A 5 2.93 -4.47 -7.93
CA THR A 5 3.61 -4.84 -6.69
C THR A 5 2.66 -4.76 -5.49
N VAL A 6 1.88 -3.68 -5.36
CA VAL A 6 0.90 -3.53 -4.26
C VAL A 6 -0.20 -4.58 -4.34
N VAL A 7 -0.75 -4.85 -5.52
CA VAL A 7 -1.73 -5.95 -5.71
C VAL A 7 -1.12 -7.28 -5.28
N GLY A 8 0.11 -7.56 -5.73
CA GLY A 8 0.87 -8.74 -5.33
C GLY A 8 1.08 -8.85 -3.81
N MET A 9 1.47 -7.75 -3.16
CA MET A 9 1.65 -7.66 -1.70
C MET A 9 0.35 -8.00 -0.94
N ILE A 10 -0.77 -7.38 -1.32
CA ILE A 10 -2.06 -7.60 -0.68
C ILE A 10 -2.50 -9.06 -0.87
N LEU A 11 -2.47 -9.56 -2.10
CA LEU A 11 -2.84 -10.96 -2.40
C LEU A 11 -1.93 -11.95 -1.66
N ALA A 12 -0.62 -11.71 -1.64
CA ALA A 12 0.33 -12.60 -0.99
C ALA A 12 0.11 -12.67 0.54
N MET A 13 -0.28 -11.56 1.17
CA MET A 13 -0.65 -11.55 2.58
C MET A 13 -2.00 -12.23 2.83
N THR A 14 -3.04 -11.82 2.11
CA THR A 14 -4.42 -12.24 2.37
C THR A 14 -4.71 -13.67 1.94
N ARG A 15 -4.05 -14.15 0.88
CA ARG A 15 -4.20 -15.51 0.37
C ARG A 15 -3.19 -16.50 0.96
N GLY A 16 -2.42 -16.06 1.97
CA GLY A 16 -1.53 -16.92 2.74
C GLY A 16 -0.24 -17.32 2.04
N ILE A 17 0.08 -16.75 0.87
CA ILE A 17 1.31 -17.08 0.13
C ILE A 17 2.55 -16.73 0.98
N LEU A 18 2.60 -15.49 1.48
CA LEU A 18 3.71 -15.07 2.35
C LEU A 18 3.73 -15.82 3.68
N PRO A 19 2.64 -15.91 4.45
CA PRO A 19 2.62 -16.70 5.68
C PRO A 19 3.06 -18.16 5.48
N ALA A 20 2.62 -18.82 4.41
CA ALA A 20 3.03 -20.18 4.11
C ALA A 20 4.54 -20.29 3.84
N ALA A 21 5.09 -19.33 3.07
CA ALA A 21 6.50 -19.33 2.71
C ALA A 21 7.44 -18.86 3.81
N THR A 22 6.94 -18.23 4.88
CA THR A 22 7.75 -17.63 5.95
C THR A 22 7.37 -18.12 7.34
N THR A 23 6.21 -17.70 7.86
CA THR A 23 5.77 -18.00 9.23
C THR A 23 5.56 -19.51 9.45
N PHE A 24 5.09 -20.21 8.43
CA PHE A 24 4.77 -21.64 8.47
C PHE A 24 5.67 -22.49 7.57
N ALA A 25 6.82 -21.96 7.16
CA ALA A 25 7.74 -22.63 6.23
C ALA A 25 8.24 -24.00 6.73
N ASP A 26 8.37 -24.15 8.04
CA ASP A 26 8.84 -25.39 8.67
C ASP A 26 7.75 -26.46 8.83
N LEU A 27 6.47 -26.10 8.54
CA LEU A 27 5.36 -27.04 8.62
C LEU A 27 5.17 -27.75 7.27
N ALA A 28 5.12 -29.08 7.29
CA ALA A 28 4.92 -29.87 6.08
C ALA A 28 3.56 -29.59 5.40
N TRP A 29 2.53 -29.23 6.17
CA TRP A 29 1.17 -29.01 5.65
C TRP A 29 0.39 -28.00 6.51
N PRO A 30 0.64 -26.68 6.41
CA PRO A 30 0.06 -25.65 7.29
C PRO A 30 -1.38 -25.25 6.96
N ARG A 31 -2.23 -26.21 6.58
CA ARG A 31 -3.61 -25.95 6.13
C ARG A 31 -4.49 -25.38 7.23
N GLN A 32 -4.35 -25.87 8.46
CA GLN A 32 -5.17 -25.43 9.58
C GLN A 32 -4.77 -24.02 10.04
N GLU A 33 -3.49 -23.74 10.11
CA GLU A 33 -2.90 -22.45 10.45
C GLU A 33 -3.30 -21.38 9.44
N LEU A 34 -3.24 -21.72 8.16
CA LEU A 34 -3.67 -20.83 7.07
C LEU A 34 -5.16 -20.58 7.09
N ASN A 35 -6.00 -21.58 7.35
CA ASN A 35 -7.46 -21.42 7.36
C ASN A 35 -7.94 -20.35 8.36
N GLY A 36 -7.20 -20.15 9.46
CA GLY A 36 -7.51 -19.11 10.46
C GLY A 36 -7.20 -17.68 10.02
N ILE A 37 -6.37 -17.50 9.00
CA ILE A 37 -5.87 -16.18 8.57
C ILE A 37 -6.25 -15.81 7.14
N LEU A 38 -6.63 -16.78 6.30
CA LEU A 38 -7.01 -16.51 4.91
C LEU A 38 -8.28 -15.66 4.83
N ARG A 39 -8.23 -14.61 4.03
CA ARG A 39 -9.37 -13.73 3.75
C ARG A 39 -9.52 -13.50 2.25
N PRO A 40 -10.74 -13.44 1.71
CA PRO A 40 -10.95 -13.00 0.34
C PRO A 40 -10.62 -11.53 0.22
N LEU A 41 -10.08 -11.12 -0.92
CA LEU A 41 -9.91 -9.69 -1.21
C LEU A 41 -11.26 -9.06 -1.61
N ARG A 42 -12.14 -9.84 -2.23
CA ARG A 42 -13.48 -9.40 -2.60
C ARG A 42 -14.26 -8.93 -1.37
N GLY A 43 -14.86 -7.74 -1.47
CA GLY A 43 -15.64 -7.12 -0.41
C GLY A 43 -14.80 -6.43 0.68
N SER A 44 -13.46 -6.46 0.57
CA SER A 44 -12.60 -5.73 1.51
C SER A 44 -12.59 -4.23 1.23
N HIS A 45 -12.24 -3.46 2.25
CA HIS A 45 -12.05 -2.03 2.16
C HIS A 45 -10.56 -1.68 2.09
N VAL A 46 -10.15 -1.12 0.96
CA VAL A 46 -8.79 -0.65 0.75
C VAL A 46 -8.75 0.87 0.94
N VAL A 47 -7.94 1.33 1.90
CA VAL A 47 -7.70 2.76 2.15
C VAL A 47 -6.35 3.12 1.55
N ILE A 48 -6.33 4.10 0.64
CA ILE A 48 -5.13 4.54 -0.06
C ILE A 48 -4.76 5.95 0.42
N LEU A 49 -3.69 6.08 1.18
CA LEU A 49 -3.13 7.36 1.56
C LEU A 49 -2.24 7.89 0.44
N GLY A 50 -2.73 8.93 -0.25
CA GLY A 50 -2.09 9.50 -1.42
C GLY A 50 -2.71 9.00 -2.74
N LEU A 51 -3.94 9.43 -3.04
CA LEU A 51 -4.62 9.15 -4.32
C LEU A 51 -4.13 10.14 -5.42
N GLY A 52 -2.81 10.15 -5.66
CA GLY A 52 -2.13 10.74 -6.81
C GLY A 52 -1.97 9.69 -7.93
N ASN A 53 -1.05 9.93 -8.89
CA ASN A 53 -0.87 9.02 -10.04
C ASN A 53 -0.65 7.56 -9.63
N ILE A 54 0.21 7.31 -8.63
CA ILE A 54 0.48 5.94 -8.14
C ILE A 54 -0.73 5.37 -7.42
N GLY A 55 -1.32 6.11 -6.48
CA GLY A 55 -2.49 5.65 -5.72
C GLY A 55 -3.72 5.43 -6.58
N ASP A 56 -3.94 6.28 -7.59
CA ASP A 56 -5.01 6.13 -8.59
C ASP A 56 -4.83 4.81 -9.37
N TRP A 57 -3.62 4.56 -9.88
CA TRP A 57 -3.31 3.32 -10.59
C TRP A 57 -3.46 2.07 -9.71
N ILE A 58 -3.00 2.13 -8.45
CA ILE A 58 -3.21 1.05 -7.48
C ILE A 58 -4.71 0.76 -7.31
N GLY A 59 -5.51 1.81 -7.10
CA GLY A 59 -6.96 1.66 -6.94
C GLY A 59 -7.62 1.05 -8.17
N LYS A 60 -7.27 1.54 -9.35
CA LYS A 60 -7.76 1.03 -10.63
C LYS A 60 -7.45 -0.46 -10.82
N LEU A 61 -6.25 -0.92 -10.44
CA LEU A 61 -5.87 -2.33 -10.53
C LEU A 61 -6.57 -3.21 -9.48
N LEU A 62 -6.91 -2.65 -8.32
CA LEU A 62 -7.61 -3.38 -7.25
C LEU A 62 -9.12 -3.50 -7.49
N LYS A 63 -9.71 -2.55 -8.21
CA LYS A 63 -11.16 -2.48 -8.43
C LYS A 63 -11.78 -3.77 -9.00
N PRO A 64 -11.17 -4.45 -9.99
CA PRO A 64 -11.69 -5.71 -10.54
C PRO A 64 -11.82 -6.85 -9.52
N PHE A 65 -11.15 -6.76 -8.38
CA PHE A 65 -11.30 -7.74 -7.29
C PHE A 65 -12.57 -7.53 -6.46
N GLY A 66 -13.38 -6.50 -6.76
CA GLY A 66 -14.61 -6.20 -6.03
C GLY A 66 -14.37 -5.62 -4.64
N VAL A 67 -13.34 -4.78 -4.49
CA VAL A 67 -13.02 -4.03 -3.28
C VAL A 67 -13.75 -2.68 -3.26
N ARG A 68 -13.99 -2.14 -2.08
CA ARG A 68 -14.33 -0.73 -1.87
C ARG A 68 -13.03 0.06 -1.63
N ILE A 69 -12.95 1.26 -2.20
CA ILE A 69 -11.75 2.10 -2.09
C ILE A 69 -12.08 3.44 -1.45
N SER A 70 -11.28 3.83 -0.45
CA SER A 70 -11.25 5.19 0.07
C SER A 70 -9.88 5.80 -0.18
N GLY A 71 -9.83 6.86 -0.97
CA GLY A 71 -8.60 7.52 -1.36
C GLY A 71 -8.38 8.84 -0.64
N MET A 72 -7.23 9.01 0.03
CA MET A 72 -6.87 10.29 0.65
C MET A 72 -6.18 11.20 -0.34
N ARG A 73 -6.65 12.43 -0.44
CA ARG A 73 -6.02 13.55 -1.18
C ARG A 73 -5.82 14.76 -0.28
N ARG A 74 -4.88 15.61 -0.64
CA ARG A 74 -4.69 16.91 0.05
C ARG A 74 -5.89 17.83 -0.14
N SER A 75 -6.53 17.77 -1.31
CA SER A 75 -7.67 18.63 -1.68
C SER A 75 -8.73 17.81 -2.42
N LEU A 76 -9.99 18.19 -2.20
CA LEU A 76 -11.15 17.62 -2.90
C LEU A 76 -11.50 18.36 -4.20
N SER A 77 -10.68 19.34 -4.63
CA SER A 77 -10.96 20.16 -5.81
C SER A 77 -10.93 19.39 -7.15
N LYS A 78 -10.17 18.28 -7.20
CA LYS A 78 -10.14 17.42 -8.39
C LYS A 78 -11.30 16.42 -8.34
N PRO A 79 -11.94 16.13 -9.48
CA PRO A 79 -13.02 15.12 -9.55
C PRO A 79 -12.52 13.74 -9.07
N ALA A 80 -13.48 12.90 -8.75
CA ALA A 80 -13.20 11.48 -8.48
C ALA A 80 -12.68 10.80 -9.77
N PRO A 81 -11.85 9.75 -9.64
CA PRO A 81 -11.47 8.94 -10.78
C PRO A 81 -12.68 8.32 -11.48
N ASP A 82 -12.62 8.20 -12.81
CA ASP A 82 -13.72 7.64 -13.62
C ASP A 82 -14.06 6.17 -13.28
N TRP A 83 -13.11 5.45 -12.67
CA TRP A 83 -13.28 4.05 -12.27
C TRP A 83 -13.90 3.88 -10.86
N PHE A 84 -14.18 4.98 -10.13
CA PHE A 84 -14.91 4.93 -8.86
C PHE A 84 -16.37 4.55 -9.09
N ASP A 85 -16.91 3.74 -8.19
CA ASP A 85 -18.34 3.48 -8.09
C ASP A 85 -18.96 4.14 -6.84
N GLU A 86 -20.24 3.90 -6.61
CA GLU A 86 -21.02 4.48 -5.50
C GLU A 86 -20.53 4.10 -4.09
N HIS A 87 -19.68 3.08 -3.99
CA HIS A 87 -19.11 2.62 -2.72
C HIS A 87 -17.75 3.22 -2.41
N ASP A 88 -17.13 3.88 -3.39
CA ASP A 88 -15.82 4.49 -3.26
C ASP A 88 -15.92 5.94 -2.79
N CYS A 89 -14.90 6.43 -2.10
CA CYS A 89 -14.90 7.82 -1.67
C CYS A 89 -13.50 8.43 -1.66
N ILE A 90 -13.47 9.77 -1.76
CA ILE A 90 -12.26 10.56 -1.53
C ILE A 90 -12.44 11.31 -0.21
N PHE A 91 -11.37 11.35 0.57
CA PHE A 91 -11.34 12.07 1.84
C PHE A 91 -10.04 12.86 2.00
N THR A 92 -10.00 13.74 2.98
CA THR A 92 -8.80 14.50 3.38
C THR A 92 -8.24 13.97 4.70
N GLU A 93 -7.06 14.40 5.07
CA GLU A 93 -6.43 13.98 6.34
C GLU A 93 -7.32 14.23 7.57
N CYS A 94 -8.18 15.24 7.54
CA CYS A 94 -9.11 15.54 8.63
C CYS A 94 -10.06 14.38 8.97
N ASP A 95 -10.34 13.50 8.02
CA ASP A 95 -11.21 12.34 8.21
C ASP A 95 -10.44 11.02 8.38
N LEU A 96 -9.10 11.07 8.33
CA LEU A 96 -8.25 9.87 8.38
C LEU A 96 -8.58 8.99 9.60
N ASP A 97 -8.71 9.59 10.76
CA ASP A 97 -8.99 8.88 12.01
C ASP A 97 -10.37 8.18 12.02
N LYS A 98 -11.32 8.68 11.22
CA LYS A 98 -12.65 8.04 11.06
C LYS A 98 -12.59 6.88 10.06
N VAL A 99 -11.70 6.97 9.08
CA VAL A 99 -11.57 5.98 8.00
C VAL A 99 -10.72 4.78 8.44
N LEU A 100 -9.63 5.00 9.17
CA LEU A 100 -8.68 3.95 9.58
C LEU A 100 -9.34 2.73 10.26
N PRO A 101 -10.34 2.90 11.18
CA PRO A 101 -11.00 1.76 11.81
C PRO A 101 -11.79 0.86 10.85
N THR A 102 -12.03 1.31 9.62
CA THR A 102 -12.80 0.57 8.61
C THR A 102 -11.90 -0.11 7.57
N ALA A 103 -10.58 0.11 7.63
CA ALA A 103 -9.63 -0.39 6.66
C ALA A 103 -9.30 -1.88 6.87
N ASP A 104 -9.53 -2.69 5.85
CA ASP A 104 -8.98 -4.04 5.77
C ASP A 104 -7.53 -4.00 5.26
N HIS A 105 -7.26 -3.10 4.31
CA HIS A 105 -5.93 -2.89 3.74
C HIS A 105 -5.63 -1.39 3.69
N LEU A 106 -4.51 -1.00 4.31
CA LEU A 106 -3.99 0.36 4.24
C LEU A 106 -2.80 0.39 3.29
N VAL A 107 -2.88 1.24 2.26
CA VAL A 107 -1.80 1.44 1.29
C VAL A 107 -1.29 2.88 1.41
N LEU A 108 0.02 3.05 1.60
CA LEU A 108 0.67 4.35 1.60
C LEU A 108 1.41 4.53 0.28
N ALA A 109 1.00 5.57 -0.46
CA ALA A 109 1.62 6.06 -1.70
C ALA A 109 1.89 7.56 -1.61
N LEU A 110 2.30 8.02 -0.40
CA LEU A 110 2.55 9.42 -0.08
C LEU A 110 3.97 9.84 -0.45
N PRO A 111 4.17 11.11 -0.85
CA PRO A 111 5.50 11.70 -0.93
C PRO A 111 6.08 11.89 0.47
N GLY A 112 7.42 11.98 0.58
CA GLY A 112 8.11 12.25 1.85
C GLY A 112 8.20 13.76 2.12
N THR A 113 7.17 14.35 2.68
CA THR A 113 7.12 15.77 3.06
C THR A 113 7.00 15.92 4.57
N PRO A 114 7.24 17.13 5.14
CA PRO A 114 6.99 17.37 6.55
C PRO A 114 5.56 17.02 6.98
N ASP A 115 4.56 17.32 6.15
CA ASP A 115 3.14 17.06 6.44
C ASP A 115 2.80 15.56 6.46
N THR A 116 3.55 14.73 5.74
CA THR A 116 3.32 13.28 5.67
C THR A 116 4.23 12.49 6.59
N THR A 117 5.17 13.17 7.28
CA THR A 117 6.07 12.52 8.23
C THR A 117 5.29 12.02 9.43
N ASN A 118 5.47 10.73 9.74
CA ASN A 118 4.78 10.04 10.83
C ASN A 118 3.24 10.17 10.77
N ILE A 119 2.69 10.33 9.56
CA ILE A 119 1.22 10.36 9.40
C ILE A 119 0.58 9.10 9.98
N MET A 120 1.29 7.98 9.98
CA MET A 120 0.92 6.76 10.71
C MET A 120 1.77 6.66 11.98
N ASP A 121 1.37 7.40 12.99
CA ASP A 121 1.91 7.38 14.35
C ASP A 121 1.34 6.21 15.19
N ALA A 122 1.78 6.10 16.45
CA ALA A 122 1.30 5.08 17.39
C ALA A 122 -0.23 5.09 17.55
N ARG A 123 -0.83 6.28 17.61
CA ARG A 123 -2.27 6.47 17.80
C ARG A 123 -3.04 5.97 16.57
N ARG A 124 -2.65 6.39 15.37
CA ARG A 124 -3.30 6.00 14.11
C ARG A 124 -3.11 4.51 13.80
N ILE A 125 -1.95 3.95 14.11
CA ILE A 125 -1.73 2.50 13.99
C ILE A 125 -2.69 1.73 14.92
N SER A 126 -2.96 2.25 16.12
CA SER A 126 -3.88 1.61 17.06
C SER A 126 -5.36 1.62 16.63
N LEU A 127 -5.74 2.49 15.69
CA LEU A 127 -7.09 2.54 15.11
C LEU A 127 -7.36 1.41 14.12
N LEU A 128 -6.32 0.79 13.56
CA LEU A 128 -6.47 -0.32 12.61
C LEU A 128 -7.05 -1.56 13.27
N GLN A 129 -7.76 -2.36 12.49
CA GLN A 129 -8.35 -3.60 12.96
C GLN A 129 -7.30 -4.71 13.04
N LYS A 130 -7.57 -5.74 13.85
CA LYS A 130 -6.66 -6.87 14.06
C LYS A 130 -6.31 -7.61 12.77
N HIS A 131 -7.22 -7.62 11.81
CA HIS A 131 -7.00 -8.26 10.50
C HIS A 131 -6.44 -7.31 9.43
N SER A 132 -6.28 -6.02 9.75
CA SER A 132 -5.76 -5.05 8.79
C SER A 132 -4.33 -5.36 8.40
N THR A 133 -4.01 -5.05 7.14
CA THR A 133 -2.64 -5.11 6.62
C THR A 133 -2.19 -3.73 6.15
N ILE A 134 -0.88 -3.50 6.20
CA ILE A 134 -0.27 -2.25 5.73
C ILE A 134 0.65 -2.55 4.56
N CYS A 135 0.54 -1.78 3.46
CA CYS A 135 1.51 -1.72 2.37
C CYS A 135 2.08 -0.31 2.28
N ASN A 136 3.40 -0.16 2.24
CA ASN A 136 4.03 1.14 2.02
C ASN A 136 4.97 1.09 0.80
N VAL A 137 4.59 1.81 -0.25
CA VAL A 137 5.36 2.01 -1.48
C VAL A 137 5.64 3.50 -1.75
N GLY A 138 5.33 4.36 -0.78
CA GLY A 138 5.57 5.79 -0.83
C GLY A 138 6.96 6.15 -0.33
N ARG A 139 7.03 6.55 0.96
CA ARG A 139 8.30 6.87 1.65
C ARG A 139 8.28 6.34 3.08
N GLY A 140 9.43 5.91 3.58
CA GLY A 140 9.56 5.30 4.90
C GLY A 140 9.23 6.23 6.07
N ASN A 141 9.46 7.53 5.92
CA ASN A 141 9.14 8.52 6.95
C ASN A 141 7.64 8.67 7.25
N SER A 142 6.76 8.10 6.43
CA SER A 142 5.31 8.18 6.64
C SER A 142 4.79 7.30 7.79
N ILE A 143 5.57 6.34 8.25
CA ILE A 143 5.20 5.43 9.35
C ILE A 143 6.24 5.51 10.48
N GLU A 144 5.79 5.60 11.72
CA GLU A 144 6.64 5.40 12.88
C GLU A 144 7.01 3.92 13.03
N GLU A 145 8.28 3.57 12.79
CA GLU A 145 8.73 2.16 12.77
C GLU A 145 8.61 1.45 14.13
N LYS A 146 8.85 2.15 15.25
CA LYS A 146 8.75 1.53 16.60
C LYS A 146 7.31 1.15 16.95
N PRO A 147 6.29 2.03 16.80
CA PRO A 147 4.89 1.66 16.97
C PRO A 147 4.43 0.56 16.01
N LEU A 148 4.86 0.61 14.74
CA LEU A 148 4.55 -0.44 13.78
C LEU A 148 5.12 -1.80 14.24
N TYR A 149 6.38 -1.83 14.67
CA TYR A 149 7.00 -3.02 15.23
C TYR A 149 6.17 -3.58 16.41
N ALA A 150 5.82 -2.74 17.37
CA ALA A 150 5.04 -3.14 18.53
C ALA A 150 3.67 -3.72 18.14
N ALA A 151 2.98 -3.11 17.15
CA ALA A 151 1.69 -3.58 16.67
C ALA A 151 1.79 -4.93 15.94
N LEU A 152 2.86 -5.14 15.16
CA LEU A 152 3.13 -6.39 14.44
C LEU A 152 3.50 -7.52 15.42
N GLU A 153 4.38 -7.27 16.37
CA GLU A 153 4.84 -8.25 17.36
C GLU A 153 3.67 -8.71 18.25
N ALA A 154 2.87 -7.76 18.71
CA ALA A 154 1.67 -8.04 19.51
C ALA A 154 0.47 -8.57 18.71
N ARG A 155 0.62 -8.79 17.39
CA ARG A 155 -0.46 -9.22 16.48
C ARG A 155 -1.72 -8.32 16.57
N ARG A 156 -1.51 -7.03 16.80
CA ARG A 156 -2.57 -6.00 16.79
C ARG A 156 -3.05 -5.70 15.38
N ILE A 157 -2.23 -5.93 14.39
CA ILE A 157 -2.54 -5.96 12.95
C ILE A 157 -2.05 -7.28 12.36
N ALA A 158 -2.63 -7.70 11.25
CA ALA A 158 -2.34 -8.99 10.64
C ALA A 158 -0.90 -9.05 10.07
N GLY A 159 -0.45 -7.99 9.43
CA GLY A 159 0.87 -7.93 8.84
C GLY A 159 1.14 -6.64 8.09
N ALA A 160 2.35 -6.51 7.60
CA ALA A 160 2.75 -5.41 6.73
C ALA A 160 3.68 -5.88 5.62
N CYS A 161 3.66 -5.16 4.49
CA CYS A 161 4.62 -5.30 3.41
C CYS A 161 5.19 -3.91 3.09
N LEU A 162 6.47 -3.72 3.34
CA LEU A 162 7.13 -2.42 3.19
C LEU A 162 8.19 -2.50 2.09
N ASP A 163 8.11 -1.58 1.15
CA ASP A 163 9.14 -1.38 0.13
C ASP A 163 10.14 -0.30 0.54
N VAL A 164 9.75 0.57 1.49
CA VAL A 164 10.51 1.75 1.92
C VAL A 164 10.60 1.82 3.44
N PHE A 165 11.72 2.41 3.93
CA PHE A 165 12.07 2.48 5.35
C PHE A 165 12.55 3.86 5.74
N GLN A 166 12.52 4.21 7.04
CA GLN A 166 13.04 5.49 7.53
C GLN A 166 14.54 5.65 7.25
N THR A 167 15.28 4.55 7.30
CA THR A 167 16.70 4.51 6.94
C THR A 167 16.92 3.43 5.88
N GLU A 168 17.47 3.82 4.76
CA GLU A 168 17.80 2.93 3.64
C GLU A 168 19.29 3.04 3.29
N PRO A 169 19.98 1.90 3.10
CA PRO A 169 19.51 0.51 3.27
C PRO A 169 19.11 0.20 4.71
N LEU A 170 18.10 -0.70 4.89
CA LEU A 170 17.61 -1.09 6.22
C LEU A 170 18.75 -1.65 7.10
N PRO A 171 19.08 -1.00 8.24
CA PRO A 171 20.19 -1.39 9.08
C PRO A 171 20.14 -2.85 9.53
N ALA A 172 21.30 -3.49 9.68
CA ALA A 172 21.39 -4.89 10.09
C ALA A 172 20.73 -5.16 11.46
N ASN A 173 20.77 -4.19 12.36
CA ASN A 173 20.19 -4.23 13.70
C ASN A 173 18.76 -3.67 13.80
N SER A 174 18.11 -3.37 12.67
CA SER A 174 16.72 -2.86 12.70
C SER A 174 15.78 -3.84 13.40
N ILE A 175 14.96 -3.30 14.32
CA ILE A 175 13.92 -4.05 15.04
C ILE A 175 12.90 -4.70 14.09
N LEU A 176 12.65 -4.07 12.95
CA LEU A 176 11.70 -4.56 11.93
C LEU A 176 12.11 -5.92 11.36
N LYS A 177 13.39 -6.29 11.44
CA LYS A 177 13.87 -7.62 11.00
C LYS A 177 13.40 -8.77 11.88
N ARG A 178 12.91 -8.49 13.09
CA ARG A 178 12.41 -9.49 14.05
C ARG A 178 10.97 -9.89 13.80
N CYS A 179 10.19 -9.05 13.09
CA CYS A 179 8.78 -9.34 12.81
C CYS A 179 8.63 -10.47 11.81
N THR A 180 7.90 -11.52 12.18
CA THR A 180 7.58 -12.66 11.31
C THR A 180 6.43 -12.37 10.35
N ASN A 181 5.63 -11.34 10.62
CA ASN A 181 4.52 -10.86 9.80
C ASN A 181 4.82 -9.51 9.12
N LEU A 182 6.09 -9.18 8.94
CA LEU A 182 6.56 -8.07 8.14
C LEU A 182 7.39 -8.60 6.97
N TRP A 183 6.94 -8.33 5.76
CA TRP A 183 7.67 -8.62 4.53
C TRP A 183 8.28 -7.35 3.99
N ARG A 184 9.50 -7.46 3.49
CA ARG A 184 10.32 -6.32 3.10
C ARG A 184 10.79 -6.47 1.66
N LEU A 185 10.62 -5.44 0.89
CA LEU A 185 11.27 -5.26 -0.40
C LEU A 185 12.37 -4.19 -0.26
N PRO A 186 13.45 -4.25 -1.03
CA PRO A 186 14.57 -3.34 -0.90
C PRO A 186 14.41 -2.10 -1.81
N HIS A 187 13.30 -1.35 -1.64
CA HIS A 187 12.93 -0.19 -2.48
C HIS A 187 12.91 -0.57 -3.97
N ALA A 188 12.21 -1.66 -4.26
CA ALA A 188 12.24 -2.32 -5.57
C ALA A 188 10.88 -2.36 -6.27
N SER A 189 9.82 -1.78 -5.69
CA SER A 189 8.45 -1.87 -6.24
C SER A 189 8.30 -1.26 -7.64
N ALA A 190 9.20 -0.37 -8.03
CA ALA A 190 9.23 0.23 -9.36
C ALA A 190 10.21 -0.45 -10.33
N ILE A 191 11.01 -1.42 -9.88
CA ILE A 191 12.03 -2.06 -10.72
C ILE A 191 11.38 -3.07 -11.66
N ALA A 192 11.69 -2.96 -12.95
CA ALA A 192 11.37 -3.95 -13.97
C ALA A 192 12.47 -3.95 -15.04
N ALA A 193 12.68 -5.10 -15.69
CA ALA A 193 13.66 -5.20 -16.78
C ALA A 193 13.35 -4.25 -17.94
N THR A 194 12.06 -3.95 -18.15
CA THR A 194 11.55 -3.06 -19.21
C THR A 194 11.30 -1.62 -18.72
N TYR A 195 11.80 -1.24 -17.55
CA TYR A 195 11.49 0.08 -16.95
C TYR A 195 11.83 1.25 -17.88
N LEU A 196 13.03 1.21 -18.49
CA LEU A 196 13.47 2.28 -19.38
C LEU A 196 12.67 2.32 -20.69
N ASP A 197 12.32 1.17 -21.24
CA ASP A 197 11.50 1.08 -22.45
C ASP A 197 10.11 1.68 -22.20
N LEU A 198 9.46 1.28 -21.13
CA LEU A 198 8.15 1.82 -20.73
C LEU A 198 8.21 3.33 -20.45
N TYR A 199 9.30 3.80 -19.85
CA TYR A 199 9.49 5.23 -19.59
C TYR A 199 9.64 6.01 -20.90
N VAL A 200 10.45 5.51 -21.84
CA VAL A 200 10.67 6.14 -23.15
C VAL A 200 9.39 6.16 -23.96
N GLU A 201 8.64 5.06 -23.98
CA GLU A 201 7.34 4.98 -24.67
C GLU A 201 6.32 5.99 -24.10
N ASP A 202 6.23 6.09 -22.78
CA ASP A 202 5.31 7.02 -22.13
C ASP A 202 5.72 8.47 -22.36
N PHE A 203 7.01 8.77 -22.26
CA PHE A 203 7.57 10.09 -22.58
C PHE A 203 7.30 10.47 -24.04
N ALA A 204 7.56 9.57 -24.99
CA ALA A 204 7.33 9.82 -26.41
C ALA A 204 5.85 10.12 -26.70
N ARG A 205 4.93 9.41 -26.07
CA ARG A 205 3.48 9.65 -26.17
C ARG A 205 3.11 11.03 -25.65
N GLN A 206 3.55 11.39 -24.45
CA GLN A 206 3.26 12.69 -23.86
C GLN A 206 3.87 13.84 -24.65
N TRP A 207 5.06 13.63 -25.21
CA TRP A 207 5.71 14.61 -26.09
C TRP A 207 4.94 14.82 -27.39
N HIS A 208 4.44 13.76 -27.99
CA HIS A 208 3.63 13.83 -29.20
C HIS A 208 2.33 14.60 -28.95
N ASP A 209 1.64 14.31 -27.85
CA ASP A 209 0.40 14.98 -27.46
C ASP A 209 0.64 16.48 -27.21
N TRP A 210 1.73 16.82 -26.53
CA TRP A 210 2.12 18.22 -26.29
C TRP A 210 2.47 18.95 -27.59
N ALA A 211 3.27 18.35 -28.48
CA ALA A 211 3.66 18.95 -29.75
C ALA A 211 2.46 19.15 -30.70
N SER A 212 1.46 18.27 -30.63
CA SER A 212 0.22 18.42 -31.39
C SER A 212 -0.63 19.58 -30.87
N PHE A 213 -0.68 19.77 -29.55
CA PHE A 213 -1.41 20.89 -28.92
C PHE A 213 -0.80 22.27 -29.28
N GLU A 214 0.53 22.39 -29.37
CA GLU A 214 1.17 23.65 -29.79
C GLU A 214 0.95 24.00 -31.27
N GLN A 215 0.61 23.03 -32.13
CA GLN A 215 0.29 23.28 -33.54
C GLN A 215 -1.16 23.74 -33.76
N GLU A 216 -2.05 23.57 -32.76
CA GLU A 216 -3.44 24.00 -32.80
C GLU A 216 -3.68 25.42 -32.21
N LEU A 217 -2.63 26.04 -31.60
CA LEU A 217 -2.62 27.41 -31.09
C LEU A 217 -2.00 28.39 -32.09
#